data_a8ee0343a6cb39b56cf0ad166e5d316a
#
_entry.id   a8ee0343a6cb39b56cf0ad166e5d316a
#
_cell.length_a   1.000
_cell.length_b   1.000
_cell.length_c   1.000
_cell.angle_alpha   90.00
_cell.angle_beta   90.00
_cell.angle_gamma   90.00
#
_symmetry.space_group_name_H-M   'P 1'
#
loop_
_entity.id
_entity.type
_entity.pdbx_description
1 polymer ?
#
loop_
_entity_poly.entity_id
_entity_poly.type
_entity_poly.pdbx_seq_one_letter_code
_entity_poly.pdbx_strand_id
1 'polypeptide(L)'
;MQSLPEHIALGMGIAFHAKNIPDKNAVISEYGTRTFQELNANSNCYANFLLANDLVPGDSVAIICKNRPEFLEALFGPLRVGMRITPINWHLTPEEICYIVENCEAKVVVCDAIFSDFFEEIKEKLPEVILMAADGENSLALPFMETIQKYDDSDISDPVAGRSMLYTSGTTGRPKGVFRKENPPPSKTEQLTLDTAAFNPEEDFSICPGPAYHAAPLGLNINPSLMAGVGVYLMDKWDAEKMLSLISEYECTHTHMVATMFHRILRLPEETRSKYNLSSMRWILHGAAPCPVEVKQAMIDWMGPIVYEYYAATEGGGCFIQPEEWLKKPGSVGKANEGTEVKILDEDFKEVDPGKEGTIYFSAPSKGRFEYYKAEEKTSGAYWGDYFTMGDIGYCDSDGYHFLTGRSADTIISGGTNIYPQEIDNVLLMHDQVAEVCCIGVPNEEWGEEIKAVINLEEGADEEEVLKELLDLAEESLSGFKKPKSYEFWEEDLPRLPTGKIQRNLVKKRFW
;
A
#
# COMPACT_ATOMS: atom_id res chain seq x y z
N MET A 1 19.08 30.71 3.66
CA MET A 1 18.94 29.30 3.21
C MET A 1 17.49 28.93 3.41
N GLN A 2 16.89 28.29 2.40
CA GLN A 2 15.53 27.78 2.53
C GLN A 2 15.48 26.68 3.59
N SER A 3 14.40 26.59 4.35
CA SER A 3 14.16 25.55 5.37
C SER A 3 13.82 24.21 4.71
N LEU A 4 13.89 23.11 5.48
CA LEU A 4 13.48 21.80 4.99
C LEU A 4 12.02 21.78 4.46
N PRO A 5 11.00 22.37 5.13
CA PRO A 5 9.66 22.45 4.60
C PRO A 5 9.56 23.19 3.24
N GLU A 6 10.35 24.24 3.03
CA GLU A 6 10.39 24.95 1.76
C GLU A 6 11.01 24.07 0.64
N HIS A 7 12.06 23.32 0.94
CA HIS A 7 12.63 22.35 -0.01
C HIS A 7 11.65 21.25 -0.35
N ILE A 8 10.95 20.67 0.65
CA ILE A 8 9.95 19.64 0.44
C ILE A 8 8.81 20.16 -0.45
N ALA A 9 8.34 21.39 -0.18
CA ALA A 9 7.28 22.03 -0.98
C ALA A 9 7.64 22.21 -2.47
N LEU A 10 8.92 22.22 -2.80
CA LEU A 10 9.46 22.35 -4.16
C LEU A 10 9.93 21.00 -4.76
N GLY A 11 9.70 19.87 -4.08
CA GLY A 11 10.21 18.56 -4.51
C GLY A 11 11.72 18.36 -4.29
N MET A 12 12.36 19.23 -3.50
CA MET A 12 13.81 19.29 -3.28
C MET A 12 14.23 18.80 -1.88
N GLY A 13 13.38 18.02 -1.18
CA GLY A 13 13.72 17.55 0.18
C GLY A 13 15.01 16.74 0.26
N ILE A 14 15.28 15.90 -0.74
CA ILE A 14 16.55 15.14 -0.83
C ILE A 14 17.74 16.07 -0.99
N ALA A 15 17.63 17.17 -1.75
CA ALA A 15 18.69 18.14 -1.94
C ALA A 15 19.09 18.85 -0.62
N PHE A 16 18.11 19.09 0.27
CA PHE A 16 18.39 19.61 1.60
C PHE A 16 19.28 18.65 2.40
N HIS A 17 18.97 17.36 2.40
CA HIS A 17 19.75 16.35 3.12
C HIS A 17 21.11 16.08 2.46
N ALA A 18 21.18 16.10 1.14
CA ALA A 18 22.44 16.00 0.41
C ALA A 18 23.46 17.10 0.79
N LYS A 19 22.99 18.29 1.18
CA LYS A 19 23.84 19.39 1.68
C LYS A 19 24.27 19.23 3.13
N ASN A 20 23.42 18.63 3.97
CA ASN A 20 23.61 18.58 5.42
C ASN A 20 24.23 17.25 5.91
N ILE A 21 23.89 16.15 5.26
CA ILE A 21 24.31 14.76 5.58
C ILE A 21 24.66 13.98 4.31
N PRO A 22 25.59 14.49 3.45
CA PRO A 22 25.85 13.95 2.11
C PRO A 22 26.22 12.47 2.10
N ASP A 23 27.06 12.04 3.03
CA ASP A 23 27.64 10.69 3.07
C ASP A 23 26.73 9.65 3.75
N LYS A 24 25.61 10.08 4.35
CA LYS A 24 24.67 9.16 4.97
C LYS A 24 23.93 8.35 3.89
N ASN A 25 23.80 7.03 4.12
CA ASN A 25 22.99 6.18 3.25
C ASN A 25 21.53 6.63 3.27
N ALA A 26 21.01 7.03 2.10
CA ALA A 26 19.61 7.34 1.89
C ALA A 26 18.80 6.07 1.58
N VAL A 27 19.37 5.18 0.77
CA VAL A 27 18.72 3.92 0.41
C VAL A 27 19.74 2.78 0.34
N ILE A 28 19.32 1.64 0.86
CA ILE A 28 20.02 0.35 0.74
C ILE A 28 19.04 -0.65 0.17
N SER A 29 19.47 -1.52 -0.73
CA SER A 29 18.70 -2.63 -1.26
C SER A 29 19.63 -3.75 -1.74
N GLU A 30 19.08 -4.87 -2.17
CA GLU A 30 19.84 -5.95 -2.81
C GLU A 30 20.47 -5.51 -4.15
N TYR A 31 19.98 -4.42 -4.75
CA TYR A 31 20.46 -3.87 -6.03
C TYR A 31 21.50 -2.76 -5.89
N GLY A 32 21.82 -2.37 -4.67
CA GLY A 32 22.83 -1.34 -4.39
C GLY A 32 22.43 -0.36 -3.31
N THR A 33 23.33 0.58 -3.10
CA THR A 33 23.22 1.64 -2.07
C THR A 33 23.39 3.01 -2.73
N ARG A 34 22.70 4.03 -2.20
CA ARG A 34 22.95 5.45 -2.50
C ARG A 34 23.00 6.23 -1.21
N THR A 35 23.98 7.11 -1.11
CA THR A 35 23.99 8.19 -0.12
C THR A 35 22.97 9.26 -0.51
N PHE A 36 22.68 10.21 0.42
CA PHE A 36 21.81 11.35 0.07
C PHE A 36 22.42 12.19 -1.05
N GLN A 37 23.75 12.34 -1.09
CA GLN A 37 24.44 13.05 -2.16
C GLN A 37 24.25 12.35 -3.51
N GLU A 38 24.49 11.05 -3.59
CA GLU A 38 24.34 10.27 -4.82
C GLU A 38 22.90 10.25 -5.31
N LEU A 39 21.93 10.02 -4.40
CA LEU A 39 20.51 10.04 -4.75
C LEU A 39 20.08 11.41 -5.27
N ASN A 40 20.59 12.51 -4.68
CA ASN A 40 20.33 13.86 -5.15
C ASN A 40 20.92 14.12 -6.54
N ALA A 41 22.21 13.80 -6.72
CA ALA A 41 22.92 14.01 -7.98
C ALA A 41 22.25 13.27 -9.14
N ASN A 42 21.98 11.97 -8.96
CA ASN A 42 21.31 11.15 -9.99
C ASN A 42 19.89 11.64 -10.30
N SER A 43 19.14 12.08 -9.28
CA SER A 43 17.81 12.68 -9.48
C SER A 43 17.89 13.99 -10.27
N ASN A 44 18.92 14.82 -10.05
CA ASN A 44 19.16 16.05 -10.84
C ASN A 44 19.54 15.71 -12.29
N CYS A 45 20.45 14.75 -12.48
CA CYS A 45 20.81 14.26 -13.82
C CYS A 45 19.57 13.80 -14.60
N TYR A 46 18.68 13.03 -13.94
CA TYR A 46 17.46 12.57 -14.58
C TYR A 46 16.49 13.72 -14.88
N ALA A 47 16.31 14.66 -13.95
CA ALA A 47 15.50 15.85 -14.20
C ALA A 47 16.00 16.64 -15.42
N ASN A 48 17.33 16.86 -15.53
CA ASN A 48 17.95 17.53 -16.65
C ASN A 48 17.85 16.75 -17.98
N PHE A 49 17.92 15.41 -17.92
CA PHE A 49 17.63 14.57 -19.09
C PHE A 49 16.20 14.79 -19.60
N LEU A 50 15.20 14.83 -18.69
CA LEU A 50 13.81 15.03 -19.07
C LEU A 50 13.58 16.40 -19.73
N LEU A 51 14.13 17.46 -19.13
CA LEU A 51 14.06 18.82 -19.71
C LEU A 51 14.76 18.93 -21.08
N ALA A 52 15.90 18.25 -21.25
CA ALA A 52 16.64 18.23 -22.51
C ALA A 52 15.93 17.42 -23.61
N ASN A 53 14.94 16.60 -23.26
CA ASN A 53 14.07 15.88 -24.18
C ASN A 53 12.68 16.54 -24.30
N ASP A 54 12.61 17.85 -24.10
CA ASP A 54 11.43 18.69 -24.31
C ASP A 54 10.21 18.33 -23.43
N LEU A 55 10.41 17.63 -22.29
CA LEU A 55 9.34 17.43 -21.34
C LEU A 55 9.11 18.72 -20.53
N VAL A 56 7.86 19.02 -20.24
CA VAL A 56 7.43 20.23 -19.54
C VAL A 56 6.63 19.89 -18.27
N PRO A 57 6.46 20.84 -17.34
CA PRO A 57 5.61 20.65 -16.17
C PRO A 57 4.21 20.12 -16.54
N GLY A 58 3.75 19.07 -15.87
CA GLY A 58 2.49 18.37 -16.16
C GLY A 58 2.63 17.13 -17.04
N ASP A 59 3.73 16.98 -17.77
CA ASP A 59 4.03 15.74 -18.50
C ASP A 59 4.19 14.56 -17.54
N SER A 60 4.02 13.34 -18.06
CA SER A 60 4.00 12.14 -17.26
C SER A 60 5.20 11.24 -17.52
N VAL A 61 5.70 10.63 -16.43
CA VAL A 61 6.73 9.59 -16.42
C VAL A 61 6.18 8.38 -15.70
N ALA A 62 6.40 7.17 -16.23
CA ALA A 62 6.03 5.92 -15.57
C ALA A 62 7.27 5.17 -15.05
N ILE A 63 7.11 4.45 -13.94
CA ILE A 63 8.17 3.65 -13.31
C ILE A 63 7.67 2.23 -13.13
N ILE A 64 8.37 1.25 -13.72
CA ILE A 64 8.05 -0.18 -13.67
C ILE A 64 9.29 -0.91 -13.11
N CYS A 65 9.63 -0.61 -11.87
CA CYS A 65 10.83 -1.13 -11.24
C CYS A 65 10.51 -1.88 -9.95
N LYS A 66 11.36 -2.84 -9.63
CA LYS A 66 11.46 -3.45 -8.31
C LYS A 66 11.90 -2.43 -7.27
N ASN A 67 12.00 -2.85 -6.02
CA ASN A 67 12.45 -2.03 -4.89
C ASN A 67 13.98 -1.82 -4.97
N ARG A 68 14.41 -0.81 -5.70
CA ARG A 68 15.81 -0.51 -6.00
C ARG A 68 16.10 0.99 -5.99
N PRO A 69 17.38 1.42 -5.88
CA PRO A 69 17.72 2.84 -5.86
C PRO A 69 17.25 3.62 -7.09
N GLU A 70 17.32 3.01 -8.29
CA GLU A 70 16.90 3.64 -9.55
C GLU A 70 15.41 3.98 -9.57
N PHE A 71 14.57 3.24 -8.82
CA PHE A 71 13.17 3.60 -8.60
C PHE A 71 13.05 4.98 -7.95
N LEU A 72 13.88 5.26 -6.92
CA LEU A 72 13.85 6.54 -6.22
C LEU A 72 14.45 7.68 -7.05
N GLU A 73 15.48 7.40 -7.82
CA GLU A 73 16.05 8.37 -8.76
C GLU A 73 15.03 8.75 -9.84
N ALA A 74 14.32 7.75 -10.40
CA ALA A 74 13.24 7.94 -11.35
C ALA A 74 12.01 8.62 -10.74
N LEU A 75 11.79 8.48 -9.44
CA LEU A 75 10.73 9.16 -8.69
C LEU A 75 11.06 10.63 -8.44
N PHE A 76 12.22 10.90 -7.83
CA PHE A 76 12.56 12.24 -7.36
C PHE A 76 13.01 13.20 -8.47
N GLY A 77 13.61 12.70 -9.56
CA GLY A 77 14.01 13.54 -10.69
C GLY A 77 12.84 14.35 -11.28
N PRO A 78 11.80 13.69 -11.79
CA PRO A 78 10.64 14.37 -12.38
C PRO A 78 9.84 15.23 -11.37
N LEU A 79 9.81 14.84 -10.09
CA LEU A 79 9.12 15.62 -9.05
C LEU A 79 9.73 17.00 -8.79
N ARG A 80 10.98 17.26 -9.21
CA ARG A 80 11.67 18.56 -9.09
C ARG A 80 11.34 19.54 -10.21
N VAL A 81 10.79 19.02 -11.30
CA VAL A 81 10.54 19.77 -12.54
C VAL A 81 9.08 19.72 -12.94
N GLY A 82 8.20 19.56 -11.97
CA GLY A 82 6.75 19.73 -12.13
C GLY A 82 6.03 18.59 -12.84
N MET A 83 6.66 17.43 -13.03
CA MET A 83 6.08 16.33 -13.80
C MET A 83 5.18 15.44 -12.93
N ARG A 84 4.37 14.65 -13.59
CA ARG A 84 3.51 13.64 -12.98
C ARG A 84 4.21 12.29 -13.05
N ILE A 85 4.25 11.60 -11.88
CA ILE A 85 4.89 10.29 -11.75
C ILE A 85 3.83 9.23 -11.55
N THR A 86 3.94 8.15 -12.31
CA THR A 86 3.08 6.97 -12.20
C THR A 86 3.92 5.72 -11.93
N PRO A 87 4.16 5.36 -10.66
CA PRO A 87 4.67 4.04 -10.32
C PRO A 87 3.65 2.96 -10.68
N ILE A 88 4.10 1.91 -11.37
CA ILE A 88 3.24 0.84 -11.87
C ILE A 88 3.62 -0.48 -11.23
N ASN A 89 2.62 -1.26 -10.85
CA ASN A 89 2.77 -2.63 -10.37
C ASN A 89 3.29 -3.53 -11.49
N TRP A 90 4.53 -3.99 -11.37
CA TRP A 90 5.19 -4.83 -12.36
C TRP A 90 4.73 -6.30 -12.38
N HIS A 91 3.80 -6.70 -11.49
CA HIS A 91 3.15 -8.01 -11.53
C HIS A 91 1.92 -8.05 -12.46
N LEU A 92 1.55 -6.93 -13.07
CA LEU A 92 0.48 -6.87 -14.05
C LEU A 92 0.94 -7.50 -15.37
N THR A 93 -0.03 -7.87 -16.20
CA THR A 93 0.27 -8.34 -17.56
C THR A 93 0.82 -7.23 -18.44
N PRO A 94 1.59 -7.55 -19.51
CA PRO A 94 2.08 -6.55 -20.45
C PRO A 94 0.97 -5.65 -21.02
N GLU A 95 -0.20 -6.22 -21.32
CA GLU A 95 -1.37 -5.46 -21.81
C GLU A 95 -1.89 -4.46 -20.76
N GLU A 96 -2.00 -4.86 -19.49
CA GLU A 96 -2.42 -3.97 -18.41
C GLU A 96 -1.43 -2.87 -18.15
N ILE A 97 -0.13 -3.17 -18.21
CA ILE A 97 0.95 -2.18 -18.08
C ILE A 97 0.89 -1.18 -19.22
N CYS A 98 0.80 -1.64 -20.47
CA CYS A 98 0.67 -0.79 -21.63
C CYS A 98 -0.56 0.12 -21.53
N TYR A 99 -1.71 -0.43 -21.08
CA TYR A 99 -2.89 0.38 -20.82
C TYR A 99 -2.63 1.49 -19.78
N ILE A 100 -1.92 1.22 -18.69
CA ILE A 100 -1.61 2.25 -17.70
C ILE A 100 -0.67 3.31 -18.27
N VAL A 101 0.36 2.90 -19.00
CA VAL A 101 1.32 3.81 -19.67
C VAL A 101 0.59 4.75 -20.63
N GLU A 102 -0.31 4.21 -21.47
CA GLU A 102 -1.15 4.99 -22.37
C GLU A 102 -2.12 5.92 -21.61
N ASN A 103 -2.84 5.37 -20.63
CA ASN A 103 -3.84 6.11 -19.87
C ASN A 103 -3.22 7.27 -19.08
N CYS A 104 -2.06 7.07 -18.44
CA CYS A 104 -1.34 8.12 -17.74
C CYS A 104 -0.57 9.08 -18.68
N GLU A 105 -0.56 8.83 -19.99
CA GLU A 105 0.13 9.65 -21.00
C GLU A 105 1.64 9.76 -20.72
N ALA A 106 2.26 8.66 -20.30
CA ALA A 106 3.68 8.67 -20.01
C ALA A 106 4.50 8.91 -21.29
N LYS A 107 5.39 9.89 -21.24
CA LYS A 107 6.37 10.19 -22.32
C LYS A 107 7.67 9.41 -22.13
N VAL A 108 7.99 9.07 -20.91
CA VAL A 108 9.17 8.27 -20.53
C VAL A 108 8.73 7.15 -19.62
N VAL A 109 9.29 5.97 -19.83
CA VAL A 109 9.12 4.80 -18.96
C VAL A 109 10.48 4.32 -18.49
N VAL A 110 10.69 4.24 -17.18
CA VAL A 110 11.85 3.60 -16.58
C VAL A 110 11.42 2.21 -16.10
N CYS A 111 12.06 1.15 -16.60
CA CYS A 111 11.64 -0.22 -16.36
C CYS A 111 12.86 -1.11 -16.10
N ASP A 112 12.76 -2.12 -15.22
CA ASP A 112 13.82 -3.10 -15.05
C ASP A 112 14.01 -3.92 -16.32
N ALA A 113 15.27 -4.13 -16.76
CA ALA A 113 15.60 -4.83 -18.00
C ALA A 113 15.07 -6.26 -18.07
N ILE A 114 14.85 -6.90 -16.89
CA ILE A 114 14.31 -8.26 -16.79
C ILE A 114 12.88 -8.39 -17.37
N PHE A 115 12.14 -7.28 -17.48
CA PHE A 115 10.76 -7.26 -17.98
C PHE A 115 10.73 -7.00 -19.50
N SER A 116 11.42 -7.82 -20.31
CA SER A 116 11.54 -7.68 -21.77
C SER A 116 10.19 -7.50 -22.46
N ASP A 117 9.19 -8.29 -22.06
CA ASP A 117 7.85 -8.30 -22.66
C ASP A 117 7.15 -6.93 -22.53
N PHE A 118 7.45 -6.18 -21.45
CA PHE A 118 6.89 -4.82 -21.26
C PHE A 118 7.49 -3.84 -22.26
N PHE A 119 8.80 -3.94 -22.51
CA PHE A 119 9.45 -3.09 -23.52
C PHE A 119 8.91 -3.35 -24.92
N GLU A 120 8.71 -4.61 -25.28
CA GLU A 120 8.17 -5.02 -26.57
C GLU A 120 6.74 -4.49 -26.76
N GLU A 121 5.85 -4.76 -25.79
CA GLU A 121 4.45 -4.35 -25.83
C GLU A 121 4.29 -2.83 -25.88
N ILE A 122 5.04 -2.08 -25.05
CA ILE A 122 4.99 -0.62 -25.04
C ILE A 122 5.56 -0.06 -26.35
N LYS A 123 6.69 -0.60 -26.85
CA LYS A 123 7.31 -0.11 -28.07
C LYS A 123 6.45 -0.33 -29.31
N GLU A 124 5.71 -1.45 -29.35
CA GLU A 124 4.78 -1.76 -30.44
C GLU A 124 3.59 -0.80 -30.46
N LYS A 125 2.95 -0.60 -29.29
CA LYS A 125 1.71 0.19 -29.19
C LYS A 125 1.92 1.70 -29.05
N LEU A 126 3.03 2.11 -28.42
CA LEU A 126 3.34 3.50 -28.07
C LEU A 126 4.77 3.85 -28.53
N PRO A 127 5.06 3.84 -29.84
CA PRO A 127 6.43 3.97 -30.38
C PRO A 127 7.15 5.27 -30.00
N GLU A 128 6.39 6.33 -29.66
CA GLU A 128 6.92 7.64 -29.27
C GLU A 128 7.44 7.69 -27.82
N VAL A 129 7.09 6.70 -27.00
CA VAL A 129 7.52 6.65 -25.60
C VAL A 129 9.01 6.34 -25.53
N ILE A 130 9.75 7.16 -24.78
CA ILE A 130 11.16 6.93 -24.49
C ILE A 130 11.24 5.83 -23.42
N LEU A 131 11.88 4.71 -23.77
CA LEU A 131 12.08 3.59 -22.86
C LEU A 131 13.49 3.64 -22.28
N MET A 132 13.60 3.45 -20.95
CA MET A 132 14.88 3.41 -20.24
C MET A 132 14.94 2.13 -19.40
N ALA A 133 16.04 1.37 -19.51
CA ALA A 133 16.30 0.20 -18.71
C ALA A 133 16.98 0.60 -17.39
N ALA A 134 16.36 0.35 -16.26
CA ALA A 134 16.87 0.72 -14.94
C ALA A 134 18.19 -0.02 -14.62
N ASP A 135 18.32 -1.23 -15.11
CA ASP A 135 19.52 -2.07 -15.01
C ASP A 135 19.74 -2.86 -16.31
N GLY A 136 20.93 -3.45 -16.45
CA GLY A 136 21.24 -4.32 -17.59
C GLY A 136 21.11 -3.64 -18.95
N GLU A 137 21.05 -4.45 -19.98
CA GLU A 137 20.92 -4.03 -21.37
C GLU A 137 19.57 -4.48 -21.94
N ASN A 138 18.91 -3.60 -22.67
CA ASN A 138 17.73 -3.90 -23.47
C ASN A 138 17.83 -3.17 -24.81
N SER A 139 17.70 -3.88 -25.92
CA SER A 139 17.87 -3.33 -27.27
C SER A 139 16.82 -2.27 -27.65
N LEU A 140 15.71 -2.22 -26.94
CA LEU A 140 14.61 -1.27 -27.18
C LEU A 140 14.67 -0.05 -26.25
N ALA A 141 15.61 0.00 -25.30
CA ALA A 141 15.67 1.00 -24.25
C ALA A 141 17.06 1.63 -24.11
N LEU A 142 17.09 2.86 -23.64
CA LEU A 142 18.33 3.52 -23.21
C LEU A 142 18.76 2.97 -21.83
N PRO A 143 20.05 2.70 -21.58
CA PRO A 143 20.51 2.36 -20.25
C PRO A 143 20.35 3.57 -19.31
N PHE A 144 19.57 3.43 -18.23
CA PHE A 144 19.15 4.55 -17.39
C PHE A 144 20.35 5.31 -16.82
N MET A 145 21.18 4.64 -16.01
CA MET A 145 22.30 5.30 -15.34
C MET A 145 23.31 5.91 -16.30
N GLU A 146 23.73 5.17 -17.33
CA GLU A 146 24.69 5.66 -18.31
C GLU A 146 24.16 6.86 -19.10
N THR A 147 22.85 6.92 -19.29
CA THR A 147 22.21 8.00 -20.02
C THR A 147 22.12 9.25 -19.18
N ILE A 148 21.60 9.15 -17.94
CA ILE A 148 21.39 10.31 -17.08
C ILE A 148 22.70 10.95 -16.63
N GLN A 149 23.75 10.16 -16.36
CA GLN A 149 25.08 10.66 -15.94
C GLN A 149 25.77 11.56 -16.96
N LYS A 150 25.23 11.70 -18.16
CA LYS A 150 25.72 12.69 -19.16
C LYS A 150 25.18 14.10 -18.95
N TYR A 151 24.25 14.27 -18.03
CA TYR A 151 23.58 15.54 -17.74
C TYR A 151 24.08 16.13 -16.42
N ASP A 152 23.81 17.42 -16.22
CA ASP A 152 24.24 18.18 -15.04
C ASP A 152 23.61 17.60 -13.75
N ASP A 153 24.43 17.39 -12.73
CA ASP A 153 24.06 16.87 -11.43
C ASP A 153 23.79 17.97 -10.37
N SER A 154 23.98 19.24 -10.73
CA SER A 154 23.72 20.37 -9.83
C SER A 154 22.22 20.54 -9.56
N ASP A 155 21.89 21.12 -8.41
CA ASP A 155 20.51 21.36 -8.00
C ASP A 155 19.75 22.21 -9.05
N ILE A 156 18.51 21.82 -9.32
CA ILE A 156 17.62 22.53 -10.24
C ILE A 156 17.43 23.97 -9.76
N SER A 157 17.73 24.94 -10.64
CA SER A 157 17.74 26.37 -10.31
C SER A 157 16.34 26.95 -10.08
N ASP A 158 15.34 26.44 -10.79
CA ASP A 158 13.93 26.88 -10.71
C ASP A 158 13.00 25.65 -10.53
N PRO A 159 13.03 25.02 -9.35
CA PRO A 159 12.29 23.80 -9.11
C PRO A 159 10.78 24.03 -9.06
N VAL A 160 10.04 23.15 -9.68
CA VAL A 160 8.57 23.12 -9.69
C VAL A 160 8.11 21.79 -9.11
N ALA A 161 7.29 21.82 -8.07
CA ALA A 161 6.80 20.59 -7.45
C ALA A 161 5.93 19.77 -8.42
N GLY A 162 6.36 18.55 -8.69
CA GLY A 162 5.58 17.54 -9.40
C GLY A 162 4.58 16.83 -8.47
N ARG A 163 3.95 15.77 -8.97
CA ARG A 163 2.99 14.98 -8.20
C ARG A 163 2.96 13.53 -8.63
N SER A 164 2.56 12.65 -7.72
CA SER A 164 2.31 11.26 -8.04
C SER A 164 0.85 11.05 -8.47
N MET A 165 0.64 10.14 -9.43
CA MET A 165 -0.66 9.60 -9.79
C MET A 165 -0.58 8.08 -9.69
N LEU A 166 -1.16 7.53 -8.63
CA LEU A 166 -1.11 6.12 -8.33
C LEU A 166 -2.34 5.41 -8.90
N TYR A 167 -2.15 4.19 -9.39
CA TYR A 167 -3.24 3.38 -9.90
C TYR A 167 -3.73 2.39 -8.84
N THR A 168 -5.06 2.31 -8.69
CA THR A 168 -5.72 1.33 -7.83
C THR A 168 -6.24 0.18 -8.67
N SER A 169 -6.18 -1.04 -8.12
CA SER A 169 -6.70 -2.26 -8.73
C SER A 169 -8.22 -2.30 -8.70
N GLY A 170 -8.92 -1.44 -9.38
CA GLY A 170 -10.38 -1.36 -9.30
C GLY A 170 -11.08 -2.73 -9.17
N THR A 171 -11.96 -2.88 -8.20
CA THR A 171 -12.72 -4.12 -7.92
C THR A 171 -13.58 -4.59 -9.09
N THR A 172 -13.79 -3.76 -10.10
CA THR A 172 -14.74 -3.97 -11.19
C THR A 172 -14.16 -3.74 -12.59
N GLY A 173 -12.86 -3.91 -12.83
CA GLY A 173 -12.29 -3.72 -14.16
C GLY A 173 -10.88 -3.18 -14.21
N ARG A 174 -10.55 -2.43 -15.26
CA ARG A 174 -9.21 -1.87 -15.50
C ARG A 174 -8.74 -0.96 -14.36
N PRO A 175 -7.43 -0.91 -14.05
CA PRO A 175 -6.85 -0.02 -13.05
C PRO A 175 -7.25 1.45 -13.26
N LYS A 176 -7.41 2.20 -12.14
CA LYS A 176 -7.83 3.61 -12.16
C LYS A 176 -6.72 4.48 -11.58
N GLY A 177 -6.32 5.52 -12.31
CA GLY A 177 -5.39 6.52 -11.78
C GLY A 177 -6.10 7.48 -10.83
N VAL A 178 -5.63 7.56 -9.60
CA VAL A 178 -6.13 8.54 -8.62
C VAL A 178 -5.37 9.84 -8.82
N PHE A 179 -6.05 10.83 -9.37
CA PHE A 179 -5.46 12.11 -9.76
C PHE A 179 -6.04 13.27 -8.94
N ARG A 180 -5.22 14.28 -8.70
CA ARG A 180 -5.62 15.54 -8.07
C ARG A 180 -5.07 16.70 -8.89
N LYS A 181 -5.95 17.64 -9.26
CA LYS A 181 -5.55 18.84 -10.04
C LYS A 181 -4.65 19.77 -9.25
N GLU A 182 -4.86 19.83 -7.95
CA GLU A 182 -4.04 20.60 -7.01
C GLU A 182 -3.43 19.64 -5.98
N ASN A 183 -2.22 19.94 -5.51
CA ASN A 183 -1.66 19.20 -4.40
C ASN A 183 -2.49 19.54 -3.15
N PRO A 184 -3.14 18.54 -2.51
CA PRO A 184 -3.77 18.78 -1.23
C PRO A 184 -2.70 19.17 -0.19
N PRO A 185 -3.06 19.86 0.87
CA PRO A 185 -2.18 19.93 2.03
C PRO A 185 -1.89 18.52 2.53
N PRO A 186 -0.77 18.28 3.23
CA PRO A 186 -0.48 16.97 3.84
C PRO A 186 -1.71 16.46 4.57
N SER A 187 -2.07 15.20 4.33
CA SER A 187 -3.21 14.60 5.01
C SER A 187 -2.92 14.53 6.52
N LYS A 188 -3.97 14.53 7.34
CA LYS A 188 -3.79 14.36 8.78
C LYS A 188 -3.18 12.99 9.12
N THR A 189 -3.40 11.96 8.31
CA THR A 189 -2.73 10.67 8.45
C THR A 189 -1.23 10.81 8.23
N GLU A 190 -0.79 11.52 7.20
CA GLU A 190 0.64 11.81 6.97
C GLU A 190 1.23 12.62 8.12
N GLN A 191 0.52 13.64 8.62
CA GLN A 191 0.98 14.44 9.74
C GLN A 191 1.11 13.60 11.02
N LEU A 192 0.10 12.78 11.36
CA LEU A 192 0.15 11.87 12.51
C LEU A 192 1.24 10.82 12.36
N THR A 193 1.49 10.33 11.15
CA THR A 193 2.61 9.44 10.84
C THR A 193 3.93 10.11 11.21
N LEU A 194 4.15 11.34 10.77
CA LEU A 194 5.38 12.10 11.08
C LEU A 194 5.51 12.39 12.58
N ASP A 195 4.41 12.83 13.22
CA ASP A 195 4.41 13.20 14.63
C ASP A 195 4.67 11.99 15.55
N THR A 196 4.07 10.83 15.24
CA THR A 196 4.22 9.60 16.05
C THR A 196 5.50 8.84 15.74
N ALA A 197 5.98 8.86 14.49
CA ALA A 197 7.26 8.28 14.11
C ALA A 197 8.42 9.00 14.80
N ALA A 198 8.29 10.31 15.03
CA ALA A 198 9.27 11.13 15.75
C ALA A 198 10.72 10.88 15.25
N PHE A 199 10.91 10.93 13.95
CA PHE A 199 12.16 10.59 13.28
C PHE A 199 13.36 11.38 13.82
N ASN A 200 14.43 10.66 14.15
CA ASN A 200 15.74 11.22 14.48
C ASN A 200 16.77 10.88 13.38
N PRO A 201 17.16 11.82 12.52
CA PRO A 201 18.08 11.53 11.43
C PRO A 201 19.48 11.06 11.87
N GLU A 202 19.86 11.23 13.13
CA GLU A 202 21.18 10.80 13.63
C GLU A 202 21.18 9.31 14.02
N GLU A 203 20.04 8.76 14.48
CA GLU A 203 19.96 7.43 15.07
C GLU A 203 19.08 6.47 14.27
N ASP A 204 18.17 7.00 13.43
CA ASP A 204 17.16 6.16 12.80
C ASP A 204 17.56 5.62 11.45
N PHE A 205 17.06 4.41 11.21
CA PHE A 205 17.06 3.76 9.91
C PHE A 205 15.74 3.02 9.72
N SER A 206 15.11 3.18 8.57
CA SER A 206 13.82 2.58 8.25
C SER A 206 13.97 1.31 7.41
N ILE A 207 13.00 0.41 7.46
CA ILE A 207 12.91 -0.72 6.55
C ILE A 207 11.53 -0.73 5.85
N CYS A 208 11.54 -0.87 4.52
CA CYS A 208 10.33 -0.96 3.72
C CYS A 208 10.19 -2.37 3.13
N PRO A 209 9.33 -3.23 3.71
CA PRO A 209 9.08 -4.58 3.23
C PRO A 209 8.08 -4.64 2.08
N GLY A 210 7.32 -3.57 1.87
CA GLY A 210 6.28 -3.47 0.84
C GLY A 210 6.79 -2.92 -0.48
N PRO A 211 6.02 -3.09 -1.58
CA PRO A 211 6.41 -2.61 -2.89
C PRO A 211 6.34 -1.08 -2.99
N ALA A 212 7.43 -0.45 -3.43
CA ALA A 212 7.58 1.01 -3.53
C ALA A 212 6.57 1.68 -4.49
N TYR A 213 5.99 0.94 -5.42
CA TYR A 213 4.97 1.46 -6.34
C TYR A 213 3.58 1.63 -5.70
N HIS A 214 3.37 1.16 -4.47
CA HIS A 214 2.09 1.31 -3.75
C HIS A 214 2.06 2.56 -2.87
N ALA A 215 0.85 3.12 -2.71
CA ALA A 215 0.60 4.35 -1.96
C ALA A 215 1.12 4.28 -0.51
N ALA A 216 0.86 3.19 0.20
CA ALA A 216 1.20 3.08 1.61
C ALA A 216 2.71 2.92 1.86
N PRO A 217 3.43 1.94 1.25
CA PRO A 217 4.88 1.87 1.37
C PRO A 217 5.58 3.15 0.90
N LEU A 218 5.16 3.74 -0.21
CA LEU A 218 5.75 4.96 -0.74
C LEU A 218 5.45 6.18 0.14
N GLY A 219 4.18 6.40 0.46
CA GLY A 219 3.71 7.61 1.13
C GLY A 219 3.82 7.60 2.65
N LEU A 220 3.83 6.42 3.29
CA LEU A 220 3.82 6.31 4.75
C LEU A 220 5.10 5.68 5.34
N ASN A 221 6.03 5.21 4.48
CA ASN A 221 7.31 4.69 4.93
C ASN A 221 8.49 5.35 4.20
N ILE A 222 8.63 5.16 2.88
CA ILE A 222 9.79 5.63 2.10
C ILE A 222 9.91 7.16 2.13
N ASN A 223 8.88 7.87 1.67
CA ASN A 223 8.93 9.33 1.59
C ASN A 223 9.09 10.00 2.96
N PRO A 224 8.31 9.66 4.01
CA PRO A 224 8.49 10.27 5.32
C PRO A 224 9.89 10.07 5.88
N SER A 225 10.46 8.87 5.78
CA SER A 225 11.81 8.56 6.22
C SER A 225 12.85 9.44 5.50
N LEU A 226 12.82 9.44 4.17
CA LEU A 226 13.79 10.19 3.36
C LEU A 226 13.65 11.71 3.56
N MET A 227 12.41 12.23 3.67
CA MET A 227 12.15 13.64 3.93
C MET A 227 12.60 14.06 5.34
N ALA A 228 12.64 13.14 6.30
CA ALA A 228 13.20 13.37 7.63
C ALA A 228 14.74 13.19 7.70
N GLY A 229 15.41 12.82 6.60
CA GLY A 229 16.84 12.52 6.60
C GLY A 229 17.19 11.13 7.17
N VAL A 230 16.20 10.26 7.27
CA VAL A 230 16.35 8.86 7.71
C VAL A 230 16.48 7.97 6.48
N GLY A 231 17.55 7.15 6.45
CA GLY A 231 17.76 6.19 5.38
C GLY A 231 16.74 5.03 5.44
N VAL A 232 16.56 4.34 4.31
CA VAL A 232 15.62 3.25 4.20
C VAL A 232 16.24 2.03 3.51
N TYR A 233 16.03 0.83 4.10
CA TYR A 233 16.26 -0.43 3.42
C TYR A 233 15.03 -0.82 2.60
N LEU A 234 15.17 -1.02 1.31
CA LEU A 234 14.12 -1.51 0.42
C LEU A 234 14.27 -3.01 0.22
N MET A 235 13.34 -3.81 0.74
CA MET A 235 13.32 -5.25 0.46
C MET A 235 12.76 -5.49 -0.95
N ASP A 236 13.43 -6.31 -1.76
CA ASP A 236 12.92 -6.70 -3.09
C ASP A 236 11.72 -7.65 -2.97
N LYS A 237 11.93 -8.72 -2.24
CA LYS A 237 10.90 -9.70 -1.92
C LYS A 237 10.78 -9.83 -0.42
N TRP A 238 9.56 -9.70 0.09
CA TRP A 238 9.32 -9.90 1.51
C TRP A 238 9.45 -11.37 1.91
N ASP A 239 10.14 -11.60 3.00
CA ASP A 239 10.28 -12.88 3.69
C ASP A 239 10.33 -12.59 5.18
N ALA A 240 9.64 -13.43 6.00
CA ALA A 240 9.47 -13.18 7.43
C ALA A 240 10.80 -13.23 8.20
N GLU A 241 11.61 -14.27 8.00
CA GLU A 241 12.89 -14.40 8.70
C GLU A 241 13.93 -13.40 8.20
N LYS A 242 13.98 -13.17 6.87
CA LYS A 242 14.85 -12.16 6.26
C LYS A 242 14.57 -10.76 6.81
N MET A 243 13.30 -10.41 7.03
CA MET A 243 12.95 -9.12 7.63
C MET A 243 13.51 -8.98 9.05
N LEU A 244 13.36 -10.00 9.91
CA LEU A 244 13.93 -9.97 11.26
C LEU A 244 15.46 -9.87 11.24
N SER A 245 16.11 -10.59 10.32
CA SER A 245 17.55 -10.51 10.10
C SER A 245 18.00 -9.10 9.73
N LEU A 246 17.32 -8.46 8.78
CA LEU A 246 17.63 -7.09 8.34
C LEU A 246 17.38 -6.04 9.42
N ILE A 247 16.31 -6.19 10.21
CA ILE A 247 16.06 -5.32 11.36
C ILE A 247 17.23 -5.41 12.34
N SER A 248 17.69 -6.62 12.64
CA SER A 248 18.79 -6.85 13.56
C SER A 248 20.14 -6.36 13.02
N GLU A 249 20.39 -6.53 11.71
CA GLU A 249 21.64 -6.17 11.03
C GLU A 249 21.82 -4.65 10.90
N TYR A 250 20.75 -3.96 10.50
CA TYR A 250 20.76 -2.52 10.24
C TYR A 250 20.21 -1.68 11.39
N GLU A 251 19.87 -2.32 12.52
CA GLU A 251 19.26 -1.68 13.70
C GLU A 251 18.05 -0.81 13.30
N CYS A 252 17.17 -1.37 12.42
CA CYS A 252 16.03 -0.64 11.91
C CYS A 252 15.09 -0.22 13.04
N THR A 253 14.60 1.02 12.95
CA THR A 253 13.76 1.64 13.99
C THR A 253 12.31 1.81 13.56
N HIS A 254 12.04 1.92 12.27
CA HIS A 254 10.73 2.23 11.69
C HIS A 254 10.38 1.30 10.54
N THR A 255 9.09 0.96 10.42
CA THR A 255 8.58 0.20 9.29
C THR A 255 7.10 0.43 9.06
N HIS A 256 6.65 0.17 7.82
CA HIS A 256 5.23 0.01 7.48
C HIS A 256 4.98 -1.45 7.09
N MET A 257 3.98 -2.07 7.68
CA MET A 257 3.63 -3.48 7.45
C MET A 257 2.13 -3.66 7.16
N VAL A 258 1.75 -4.84 6.73
CA VAL A 258 0.36 -5.25 6.59
C VAL A 258 0.06 -6.48 7.47
N ALA A 259 -1.21 -6.71 7.76
CA ALA A 259 -1.65 -7.77 8.68
C ALA A 259 -1.12 -9.18 8.34
N THR A 260 -1.01 -9.51 7.04
CA THR A 260 -0.46 -10.79 6.58
C THR A 260 1.03 -10.96 6.93
N MET A 261 1.80 -9.86 6.97
CA MET A 261 3.19 -9.89 7.42
C MET A 261 3.27 -10.20 8.93
N PHE A 262 2.40 -9.58 9.73
CA PHE A 262 2.31 -9.88 11.17
C PHE A 262 2.02 -11.36 11.39
N HIS A 263 0.97 -11.87 10.75
CA HIS A 263 0.57 -13.27 10.87
C HIS A 263 1.73 -14.23 10.55
N ARG A 264 2.42 -14.02 9.43
CA ARG A 264 3.55 -14.88 9.02
C ARG A 264 4.77 -14.76 9.94
N ILE A 265 5.09 -13.57 10.46
CA ILE A 265 6.19 -13.42 11.43
C ILE A 265 5.86 -14.13 12.74
N LEU A 266 4.64 -13.99 13.25
CA LEU A 266 4.21 -14.63 14.49
C LEU A 266 4.24 -16.17 14.40
N ARG A 267 4.07 -16.73 13.19
CA ARG A 267 4.15 -18.17 12.93
C ARG A 267 5.57 -18.72 12.81
N LEU A 268 6.58 -17.88 12.69
CA LEU A 268 7.96 -18.36 12.78
C LEU A 268 8.18 -19.00 14.16
N PRO A 269 8.91 -20.14 14.23
CA PRO A 269 9.27 -20.77 15.49
C PRO A 269 9.88 -19.76 16.47
N GLU A 270 9.56 -19.86 17.75
CA GLU A 270 10.11 -18.96 18.78
C GLU A 270 11.63 -18.96 18.79
N GLU A 271 12.26 -20.13 18.56
CA GLU A 271 13.70 -20.24 18.40
C GLU A 271 14.23 -19.36 17.24
N THR A 272 13.51 -19.29 16.12
CA THR A 272 13.86 -18.44 14.97
C THR A 272 13.68 -16.97 15.33
N ARG A 273 12.53 -16.57 15.89
CA ARG A 273 12.25 -15.19 16.28
C ARG A 273 13.24 -14.64 17.30
N SER A 274 13.69 -15.49 18.26
CA SER A 274 14.62 -15.11 19.31
C SER A 274 16.09 -14.99 18.87
N LYS A 275 16.44 -15.41 17.66
CA LYS A 275 17.80 -15.26 17.11
C LYS A 275 18.17 -13.80 16.83
N TYR A 276 17.17 -12.95 16.58
CA TYR A 276 17.37 -11.59 16.08
C TYR A 276 17.11 -10.55 17.16
N ASN A 277 17.99 -9.56 17.24
CA ASN A 277 17.80 -8.42 18.13
C ASN A 277 16.88 -7.39 17.48
N LEU A 278 15.66 -7.24 18.01
CA LEU A 278 14.66 -6.31 17.48
C LEU A 278 14.49 -5.07 18.40
N SER A 279 15.35 -4.89 19.40
CA SER A 279 15.22 -3.82 20.40
C SER A 279 15.37 -2.41 19.85
N SER A 280 15.89 -2.26 18.63
CA SER A 280 15.95 -0.99 17.91
C SER A 280 14.58 -0.52 17.42
N MET A 281 13.63 -1.46 17.16
CA MET A 281 12.31 -1.11 16.66
C MET A 281 11.51 -0.30 17.68
N ARG A 282 11.00 0.85 17.26
CA ARG A 282 10.21 1.75 18.11
C ARG A 282 8.93 2.27 17.45
N TRP A 283 8.73 1.99 16.17
CA TRP A 283 7.54 2.40 15.46
C TRP A 283 7.22 1.46 14.31
N ILE A 284 6.03 0.86 14.36
CA ILE A 284 5.49 -0.02 13.33
C ILE A 284 4.11 0.54 12.94
N LEU A 285 3.98 1.03 11.73
CA LEU A 285 2.69 1.45 11.19
C LEU A 285 2.08 0.32 10.37
N HIS A 286 0.82 0.00 10.59
CA HIS A 286 0.13 -0.95 9.73
C HIS A 286 -1.23 -0.43 9.27
N GLY A 287 -1.72 -1.01 8.17
CA GLY A 287 -3.00 -0.67 7.57
C GLY A 287 -3.16 -1.34 6.21
N ALA A 288 -3.95 -0.73 5.34
CA ALA A 288 -4.26 -1.17 3.97
C ALA A 288 -5.05 -2.50 3.87
N ALA A 289 -5.12 -3.30 4.93
CA ALA A 289 -5.91 -4.52 5.04
C ALA A 289 -6.43 -4.68 6.47
N PRO A 290 -7.58 -5.34 6.69
CA PRO A 290 -8.04 -5.68 8.03
C PRO A 290 -7.00 -6.53 8.77
N CYS A 291 -6.88 -6.27 10.09
CA CYS A 291 -5.99 -7.04 10.95
C CYS A 291 -6.84 -7.74 12.04
N PRO A 292 -6.78 -9.08 12.16
CA PRO A 292 -7.43 -9.77 13.25
C PRO A 292 -6.95 -9.25 14.60
N VAL A 293 -7.88 -9.14 15.55
CA VAL A 293 -7.61 -8.60 16.89
C VAL A 293 -6.48 -9.36 17.57
N GLU A 294 -6.53 -10.68 17.51
CA GLU A 294 -5.57 -11.59 18.11
C GLU A 294 -4.17 -11.43 17.52
N VAL A 295 -4.08 -11.25 16.20
CA VAL A 295 -2.80 -11.03 15.49
C VAL A 295 -2.15 -9.73 15.94
N LYS A 296 -2.92 -8.64 16.00
CA LYS A 296 -2.39 -7.35 16.46
C LYS A 296 -2.04 -7.38 17.95
N GLN A 297 -2.88 -8.01 18.78
CA GLN A 297 -2.59 -8.20 20.21
C GLN A 297 -1.27 -8.95 20.41
N ALA A 298 -1.07 -10.07 19.70
CA ALA A 298 0.15 -10.86 19.79
C ALA A 298 1.40 -10.06 19.33
N MET A 299 1.27 -9.20 18.30
CA MET A 299 2.35 -8.28 17.91
C MET A 299 2.69 -7.28 19.02
N ILE A 300 1.67 -6.70 19.66
CA ILE A 300 1.88 -5.75 20.77
C ILE A 300 2.48 -6.46 21.99
N ASP A 301 2.04 -7.67 22.31
CA ASP A 301 2.57 -8.45 23.41
C ASP A 301 4.06 -8.80 23.20
N TRP A 302 4.45 -9.05 21.95
CA TRP A 302 5.82 -9.39 21.59
C TRP A 302 6.73 -8.17 21.44
N MET A 303 6.28 -7.14 20.70
CA MET A 303 7.12 -5.98 20.31
C MET A 303 6.93 -4.78 21.25
N GLY A 304 5.94 -4.83 22.15
CA GLY A 304 5.54 -3.68 22.95
C GLY A 304 4.54 -2.76 22.25
N PRO A 305 4.13 -1.65 22.92
CA PRO A 305 3.11 -0.73 22.40
C PRO A 305 3.68 0.23 21.35
N ILE A 306 4.21 -0.33 20.27
CA ILE A 306 4.81 0.41 19.14
C ILE A 306 4.07 0.17 17.80
N VAL A 307 2.91 -0.53 17.84
CA VAL A 307 2.13 -0.96 16.67
C VAL A 307 0.96 -0.01 16.44
N TYR A 308 1.17 0.98 15.61
CA TYR A 308 0.20 2.00 15.19
C TYR A 308 -0.63 1.52 14.02
N GLU A 309 -1.88 1.97 13.92
CA GLU A 309 -2.77 1.60 12.80
C GLU A 309 -3.42 2.82 12.17
N TYR A 310 -3.56 2.77 10.85
CA TYR A 310 -4.32 3.74 10.08
C TYR A 310 -5.37 3.06 9.20
N TYR A 311 -6.44 3.78 8.92
CA TYR A 311 -7.43 3.42 7.91
C TYR A 311 -7.57 4.56 6.91
N ALA A 312 -7.13 4.34 5.69
CA ALA A 312 -7.19 5.27 4.57
C ALA A 312 -7.04 4.51 3.24
N ALA A 313 -7.26 5.20 2.13
CA ALA A 313 -7.02 4.71 0.78
C ALA A 313 -6.21 5.72 -0.05
N THR A 314 -5.87 5.34 -1.27
CA THR A 314 -5.21 6.24 -2.24
C THR A 314 -6.06 7.49 -2.53
N GLU A 315 -7.37 7.33 -2.49
CA GLU A 315 -8.38 8.38 -2.67
C GLU A 315 -8.38 9.40 -1.52
N GLY A 316 -7.93 9.01 -0.34
CA GLY A 316 -7.93 9.83 0.87
C GLY A 316 -8.60 9.14 2.05
N GLY A 317 -9.24 9.93 2.90
CA GLY A 317 -9.85 9.48 4.15
C GLY A 317 -8.86 9.53 5.29
N GLY A 318 -9.21 8.90 6.40
CA GLY A 318 -8.27 8.64 7.48
C GLY A 318 -8.89 8.54 8.86
N CYS A 319 -8.64 7.40 9.46
CA CYS A 319 -8.64 7.22 10.90
C CYS A 319 -7.24 6.80 11.32
N PHE A 320 -6.90 7.03 12.57
CA PHE A 320 -5.62 6.65 13.14
C PHE A 320 -5.82 6.25 14.59
N ILE A 321 -5.08 5.23 15.04
CA ILE A 321 -5.10 4.77 16.42
C ILE A 321 -3.70 4.43 16.91
N GLN A 322 -3.40 4.92 18.11
CA GLN A 322 -2.17 4.60 18.82
C GLN A 322 -2.32 3.28 19.59
N PRO A 323 -1.22 2.59 19.87
CA PRO A 323 -1.28 1.28 20.54
C PRO A 323 -2.00 1.31 21.89
N GLU A 324 -1.80 2.35 22.72
CA GLU A 324 -2.43 2.47 24.04
C GLU A 324 -3.94 2.72 23.97
N GLU A 325 -4.41 3.35 22.88
CA GLU A 325 -5.85 3.50 22.62
C GLU A 325 -6.43 2.20 22.08
N TRP A 326 -5.70 1.55 21.17
CA TRP A 326 -6.12 0.28 20.60
C TRP A 326 -6.31 -0.80 21.68
N LEU A 327 -5.40 -0.89 22.67
CA LEU A 327 -5.54 -1.81 23.81
C LEU A 327 -6.82 -1.59 24.62
N LYS A 328 -7.42 -0.40 24.56
CA LYS A 328 -8.73 -0.11 25.21
C LYS A 328 -9.91 -0.35 24.29
N LYS A 329 -9.66 -0.36 22.97
CA LYS A 329 -10.66 -0.51 21.91
C LYS A 329 -10.17 -1.51 20.82
N PRO A 330 -9.96 -2.79 21.21
CA PRO A 330 -9.45 -3.79 20.26
C PRO A 330 -10.36 -3.91 19.03
N GLY A 331 -9.74 -4.02 17.85
CA GLY A 331 -10.43 -4.10 16.56
C GLY A 331 -10.85 -2.76 15.96
N SER A 332 -10.71 -1.65 16.70
CA SER A 332 -10.95 -0.32 16.14
C SER A 332 -9.80 0.13 15.23
N VAL A 333 -10.16 0.81 14.13
CA VAL A 333 -9.22 1.53 13.27
C VAL A 333 -8.99 2.99 13.72
N GLY A 334 -9.54 3.34 14.90
CA GLY A 334 -9.38 4.66 15.51
C GLY A 334 -10.52 5.63 15.26
N LYS A 335 -10.24 6.88 15.57
CA LYS A 335 -11.16 8.00 15.34
C LYS A 335 -10.83 8.69 14.02
N ALA A 336 -11.81 9.40 13.49
CA ALA A 336 -11.58 10.31 12.39
C ALA A 336 -10.47 11.31 12.73
N ASN A 337 -9.53 11.50 11.80
CA ASN A 337 -8.46 12.47 11.96
C ASN A 337 -9.03 13.90 12.07
N GLU A 338 -8.37 14.75 12.83
CA GLU A 338 -8.78 16.15 12.98
C GLU A 338 -8.97 16.82 11.61
N GLY A 339 -10.11 17.46 11.42
CA GLY A 339 -10.49 18.11 10.16
C GLY A 339 -11.07 17.15 9.11
N THR A 340 -11.20 15.86 9.43
CA THR A 340 -11.94 14.88 8.63
C THR A 340 -13.23 14.54 9.35
N GLU A 341 -14.36 14.64 8.69
CA GLU A 341 -15.64 14.13 9.19
C GLU A 341 -15.89 12.75 8.55
N VAL A 342 -16.32 11.79 9.37
CA VAL A 342 -16.71 10.46 8.93
C VAL A 342 -18.18 10.26 9.22
N LYS A 343 -18.95 9.84 8.21
CA LYS A 343 -20.36 9.46 8.34
C LYS A 343 -20.54 7.99 8.03
N ILE A 344 -21.42 7.35 8.77
CA ILE A 344 -21.89 6.01 8.50
C ILE A 344 -23.32 6.11 8.01
N LEU A 345 -23.57 5.77 6.74
CA LEU A 345 -24.86 5.98 6.09
C LEU A 345 -25.51 4.64 5.70
N ASP A 346 -26.84 4.60 5.84
CA ASP A 346 -27.67 3.50 5.30
C ASP A 346 -27.87 3.60 3.78
N GLU A 347 -28.66 2.70 3.22
CA GLU A 347 -28.98 2.65 1.79
C GLU A 347 -29.78 3.88 1.30
N ASP A 348 -30.48 4.57 2.21
CA ASP A 348 -31.22 5.81 1.94
C ASP A 348 -30.35 7.08 2.15
N PHE A 349 -29.04 6.92 2.37
CA PHE A 349 -28.09 8.00 2.72
C PHE A 349 -28.44 8.75 4.00
N LYS A 350 -29.06 8.07 4.97
CA LYS A 350 -29.29 8.62 6.31
C LYS A 350 -28.21 8.11 7.26
N GLU A 351 -27.76 9.00 8.13
CA GLU A 351 -26.77 8.65 9.15
C GLU A 351 -27.40 7.68 10.17
N VAL A 352 -26.67 6.59 10.43
CA VAL A 352 -27.12 5.55 11.35
C VAL A 352 -26.74 5.87 12.80
N ASP A 353 -27.45 5.29 13.76
CA ASP A 353 -27.13 5.43 15.19
C ASP A 353 -25.79 4.75 15.51
N PRO A 354 -25.05 5.21 16.57
CA PRO A 354 -23.84 4.55 17.03
C PRO A 354 -24.05 3.05 17.28
N GLY A 355 -23.09 2.23 16.81
CA GLY A 355 -23.13 0.78 16.87
C GLY A 355 -23.95 0.11 15.77
N LYS A 356 -24.55 0.89 14.85
CA LYS A 356 -25.20 0.37 13.64
C LYS A 356 -24.25 0.41 12.46
N GLU A 357 -24.29 -0.64 11.67
CA GLU A 357 -23.50 -0.74 10.45
C GLU A 357 -24.08 0.07 9.30
N GLY A 358 -23.21 0.60 8.47
CA GLY A 358 -23.53 1.29 7.23
C GLY A 358 -22.30 1.52 6.39
N THR A 359 -22.49 2.16 5.24
CA THR A 359 -21.37 2.55 4.36
C THR A 359 -20.61 3.73 4.94
N ILE A 360 -19.30 3.62 4.96
CA ILE A 360 -18.41 4.66 5.50
C ILE A 360 -18.15 5.71 4.43
N TYR A 361 -18.39 6.97 4.79
CA TYR A 361 -18.14 8.15 3.98
C TYR A 361 -17.18 9.10 4.71
N PHE A 362 -16.20 9.62 3.99
CA PHE A 362 -15.26 10.64 4.48
C PHE A 362 -15.56 11.99 3.85
N SER A 363 -15.46 13.07 4.63
CA SER A 363 -15.51 14.40 4.06
C SER A 363 -14.37 14.62 3.07
N ALA A 364 -14.70 15.11 1.88
CA ALA A 364 -13.71 15.45 0.89
C ALA A 364 -13.04 16.79 1.22
N PRO A 365 -11.74 16.95 0.97
CA PRO A 365 -11.08 18.22 1.20
C PRO A 365 -11.66 19.30 0.27
N SER A 366 -11.65 20.55 0.73
CA SER A 366 -12.12 21.70 -0.08
C SER A 366 -11.23 21.95 -1.30
N LYS A 367 -9.96 21.57 -1.21
CA LYS A 367 -8.97 21.62 -2.31
C LYS A 367 -8.28 20.27 -2.45
N GLY A 368 -7.92 19.93 -3.69
CA GLY A 368 -7.24 18.68 -3.97
C GLY A 368 -8.14 17.44 -3.88
N ARG A 369 -9.45 17.61 -4.18
CA ARG A 369 -10.35 16.47 -4.38
C ARG A 369 -9.76 15.54 -5.42
N PHE A 370 -9.86 14.23 -5.18
CA PHE A 370 -9.42 13.27 -6.18
C PHE A 370 -10.44 13.16 -7.32
N GLU A 371 -9.94 12.79 -8.47
CA GLU A 371 -10.73 12.27 -9.58
C GLU A 371 -10.05 10.99 -10.08
N TYR A 372 -10.85 10.07 -10.60
CA TYR A 372 -10.29 8.96 -11.37
C TYR A 372 -9.95 9.49 -12.76
N TYR A 373 -8.68 9.46 -13.11
CA TYR A 373 -8.15 10.06 -14.32
C TYR A 373 -8.86 9.54 -15.57
N LYS A 374 -9.42 10.45 -16.37
CA LYS A 374 -10.23 10.13 -17.57
C LYS A 374 -11.44 9.21 -17.29
N ALA A 375 -12.02 9.26 -16.07
CA ALA A 375 -13.15 8.41 -15.68
C ALA A 375 -14.21 9.19 -14.86
N GLU A 376 -14.91 10.14 -15.50
CA GLU A 376 -15.85 11.06 -14.87
C GLU A 376 -17.02 10.35 -14.18
N GLU A 377 -17.64 9.34 -14.81
CA GLU A 377 -18.74 8.57 -14.22
C GLU A 377 -18.32 7.86 -12.94
N LYS A 378 -17.11 7.27 -12.93
CA LYS A 378 -16.58 6.60 -11.75
C LYS A 378 -16.23 7.59 -10.65
N THR A 379 -15.75 8.78 -11.02
CA THR A 379 -15.48 9.86 -10.08
C THR A 379 -16.76 10.35 -9.43
N SER A 380 -17.80 10.64 -10.20
CA SER A 380 -19.09 11.10 -9.67
C SER A 380 -19.75 10.04 -8.79
N GLY A 381 -19.64 8.76 -9.15
CA GLY A 381 -20.17 7.65 -8.35
C GLY A 381 -19.44 7.39 -7.02
N ALA A 382 -18.21 7.92 -6.85
CA ALA A 382 -17.49 7.82 -5.59
C ALA A 382 -17.91 8.91 -4.57
N TYR A 383 -18.62 9.95 -5.01
CA TYR A 383 -18.98 11.10 -4.18
C TYR A 383 -20.48 11.14 -3.85
N TRP A 384 -20.79 11.54 -2.63
CA TRP A 384 -22.10 11.94 -2.17
C TRP A 384 -21.99 13.36 -1.55
N GLY A 385 -22.34 14.36 -2.32
CA GLY A 385 -22.14 15.77 -1.94
C GLY A 385 -20.66 16.09 -1.68
N ASP A 386 -20.37 16.50 -0.46
CA ASP A 386 -19.00 16.80 0.00
C ASP A 386 -18.29 15.60 0.65
N TYR A 387 -18.85 14.42 0.52
CA TYR A 387 -18.28 13.18 1.05
C TYR A 387 -17.94 12.20 -0.07
N PHE A 388 -16.99 11.31 0.19
CA PHE A 388 -16.67 10.19 -0.70
C PHE A 388 -16.62 8.88 0.07
N THR A 389 -16.84 7.80 -0.63
CA THR A 389 -16.73 6.44 -0.08
C THR A 389 -15.75 5.58 -0.89
N MET A 390 -15.15 4.63 -0.22
CA MET A 390 -14.34 3.56 -0.79
C MET A 390 -15.11 2.25 -0.88
N GLY A 391 -16.40 2.27 -0.47
CA GLY A 391 -17.28 1.11 -0.42
C GLY A 391 -17.03 0.21 0.80
N ASP A 392 -16.34 0.70 1.82
CA ASP A 392 -16.16 -0.04 3.07
C ASP A 392 -17.41 0.10 3.95
N ILE A 393 -17.73 -0.99 4.67
CA ILE A 393 -18.84 -1.09 5.63
C ILE A 393 -18.24 -1.13 7.04
N GLY A 394 -18.91 -0.46 7.97
CA GLY A 394 -18.50 -0.46 9.36
C GLY A 394 -19.47 0.29 10.25
N TYR A 395 -19.08 0.48 11.50
CA TYR A 395 -19.85 1.24 12.47
C TYR A 395 -18.94 2.14 13.30
N CYS A 396 -19.55 3.12 13.96
CA CYS A 396 -18.90 3.99 14.94
C CYS A 396 -19.50 3.69 16.31
N ASP A 397 -18.69 3.53 17.35
CA ASP A 397 -19.20 3.37 18.72
C ASP A 397 -19.57 4.72 19.33
N SER A 398 -20.18 4.69 20.54
CA SER A 398 -20.57 5.91 21.26
C SER A 398 -19.42 6.81 21.69
N ASP A 399 -18.18 6.31 21.67
CA ASP A 399 -16.97 7.05 22.01
C ASP A 399 -16.28 7.64 20.76
N GLY A 400 -16.83 7.40 19.56
CA GLY A 400 -16.34 7.92 18.28
C GLY A 400 -15.26 7.05 17.64
N TYR A 401 -15.08 5.80 18.07
CA TYR A 401 -14.17 4.84 17.43
C TYR A 401 -14.85 4.07 16.31
N HIS A 402 -14.15 3.95 15.18
CA HIS A 402 -14.63 3.27 13.98
C HIS A 402 -14.14 1.84 13.92
N PHE A 403 -15.00 0.94 13.44
CA PHE A 403 -14.75 -0.48 13.28
C PHE A 403 -15.16 -0.89 11.88
N LEU A 404 -14.28 -1.62 11.18
CA LEU A 404 -14.55 -2.12 9.83
C LEU A 404 -15.14 -3.53 9.91
N THR A 405 -16.23 -3.77 9.20
CA THR A 405 -16.88 -5.10 9.13
C THR A 405 -16.74 -5.75 7.78
N GLY A 406 -16.54 -4.98 6.70
CA GLY A 406 -16.34 -5.54 5.37
C GLY A 406 -16.32 -4.51 4.25
N ARG A 407 -16.55 -5.02 3.04
CA ARG A 407 -16.73 -4.21 1.85
C ARG A 407 -18.05 -4.51 1.18
N SER A 408 -18.72 -3.49 0.70
CA SER A 408 -19.98 -3.61 -0.05
C SER A 408 -19.84 -4.56 -1.24
N ALA A 409 -18.74 -4.51 -1.99
CA ALA A 409 -18.48 -5.38 -3.14
C ALA A 409 -18.22 -6.86 -2.79
N ASP A 410 -17.84 -7.15 -1.54
CA ASP A 410 -17.54 -8.50 -1.06
C ASP A 410 -18.70 -9.08 -0.24
N THR A 411 -19.75 -8.29 0.05
CA THR A 411 -20.90 -8.73 0.84
C THR A 411 -21.58 -9.94 0.21
N ILE A 412 -21.82 -10.96 1.02
CA ILE A 412 -22.56 -12.16 0.65
C ILE A 412 -24.02 -11.94 1.06
N ILE A 413 -24.95 -12.08 0.12
CA ILE A 413 -26.38 -11.89 0.38
C ILE A 413 -27.05 -13.26 0.46
N SER A 414 -27.25 -13.74 1.68
CA SER A 414 -27.86 -15.04 1.95
C SER A 414 -29.21 -14.88 2.65
N GLY A 415 -30.28 -15.30 1.97
CA GLY A 415 -31.64 -15.20 2.52
C GLY A 415 -32.06 -13.76 2.88
N GLY A 416 -31.56 -12.76 2.16
CA GLY A 416 -31.81 -11.35 2.45
C GLY A 416 -30.97 -10.76 3.60
N THR A 417 -30.03 -11.54 4.14
CA THR A 417 -29.10 -11.09 5.18
C THR A 417 -27.74 -10.76 4.58
N ASN A 418 -27.21 -9.58 4.88
CA ASN A 418 -25.85 -9.19 4.51
C ASN A 418 -24.86 -9.90 5.43
N ILE A 419 -23.91 -10.63 4.85
CA ILE A 419 -22.85 -11.34 5.56
C ILE A 419 -21.51 -10.80 5.04
N TYR A 420 -20.63 -10.40 5.96
CA TYR A 420 -19.32 -9.86 5.63
C TYR A 420 -18.27 -10.96 5.80
N PRO A 421 -17.71 -11.47 4.68
CA PRO A 421 -16.82 -12.63 4.72
C PRO A 421 -15.53 -12.42 5.53
N GLN A 422 -15.11 -11.19 5.72
CA GLN A 422 -13.89 -10.88 6.48
C GLN A 422 -13.97 -11.33 7.95
N GLU A 423 -15.15 -11.24 8.57
CA GLU A 423 -15.36 -11.73 9.93
C GLU A 423 -15.14 -13.24 10.03
N ILE A 424 -15.59 -13.96 9.01
CA ILE A 424 -15.44 -15.40 8.92
C ILE A 424 -13.98 -15.78 8.66
N ASP A 425 -13.34 -15.07 7.71
CA ASP A 425 -11.91 -15.26 7.43
C ASP A 425 -11.07 -15.08 8.71
N ASN A 426 -11.36 -14.04 9.50
CA ASN A 426 -10.62 -13.78 10.74
C ASN A 426 -10.74 -14.94 11.74
N VAL A 427 -11.92 -15.55 11.87
CA VAL A 427 -12.11 -16.71 12.74
C VAL A 427 -11.37 -17.93 12.23
N LEU A 428 -11.54 -18.29 10.96
CA LEU A 428 -10.92 -19.50 10.42
C LEU A 428 -9.37 -19.38 10.33
N LEU A 429 -8.85 -18.17 10.16
CA LEU A 429 -7.41 -17.91 10.14
C LEU A 429 -6.73 -18.14 11.50
N MET A 430 -7.49 -18.19 12.60
CA MET A 430 -6.95 -18.47 13.93
C MET A 430 -6.53 -19.93 14.12
N HIS A 431 -6.96 -20.81 13.22
CA HIS A 431 -6.55 -22.21 13.25
C HIS A 431 -5.08 -22.36 12.85
N ASP A 432 -4.27 -23.05 13.67
CA ASP A 432 -2.81 -23.13 13.51
C ASP A 432 -2.34 -23.72 12.17
N GLN A 433 -3.14 -24.58 11.55
CA GLN A 433 -2.82 -25.22 10.28
C GLN A 433 -3.44 -24.52 9.05
N VAL A 434 -4.13 -23.40 9.24
CA VAL A 434 -4.64 -22.58 8.13
C VAL A 434 -3.61 -21.51 7.78
N ALA A 435 -2.95 -21.64 6.63
CA ALA A 435 -2.03 -20.63 6.13
C ALA A 435 -2.77 -19.40 5.59
N GLU A 436 -3.89 -19.63 4.87
CA GLU A 436 -4.70 -18.58 4.26
C GLU A 436 -6.15 -19.03 4.13
N VAL A 437 -7.06 -18.06 4.18
CA VAL A 437 -8.48 -18.30 3.97
C VAL A 437 -9.14 -17.14 3.25
N CYS A 438 -10.12 -17.45 2.42
CA CYS A 438 -10.95 -16.50 1.70
C CYS A 438 -12.38 -17.03 1.61
N CYS A 439 -13.28 -16.52 2.41
CA CYS A 439 -14.69 -16.84 2.34
C CYS A 439 -15.37 -16.03 1.22
N ILE A 440 -16.20 -16.69 0.45
CA ILE A 440 -16.91 -16.12 -0.70
C ILE A 440 -18.39 -16.55 -0.70
N GLY A 441 -19.26 -15.74 -1.31
CA GLY A 441 -20.60 -16.15 -1.67
C GLY A 441 -20.57 -16.99 -2.96
N VAL A 442 -21.18 -18.15 -2.93
CA VAL A 442 -21.44 -18.99 -4.12
C VAL A 442 -22.93 -19.12 -4.34
N PRO A 443 -23.39 -19.35 -5.59
CA PRO A 443 -24.82 -19.46 -5.88
C PRO A 443 -25.51 -20.58 -5.08
N ASN A 444 -26.67 -20.24 -4.51
CA ASN A 444 -27.55 -21.18 -3.82
C ASN A 444 -29.00 -20.96 -4.26
N GLU A 445 -29.72 -22.02 -4.66
CA GLU A 445 -31.10 -21.93 -5.22
C GLU A 445 -32.12 -21.42 -4.21
N GLU A 446 -31.95 -21.70 -2.92
CA GLU A 446 -32.86 -21.31 -1.84
C GLU A 446 -32.57 -19.95 -1.25
N TRP A 447 -31.27 -19.66 -1.03
CA TRP A 447 -30.81 -18.48 -0.27
C TRP A 447 -30.20 -17.36 -1.14
N GLY A 448 -30.11 -17.59 -2.47
CA GLY A 448 -29.40 -16.70 -3.39
C GLY A 448 -27.90 -16.95 -3.38
N GLU A 449 -27.24 -16.70 -2.26
CA GLU A 449 -25.85 -17.07 -2.02
C GLU A 449 -25.72 -17.90 -0.75
N GLU A 450 -24.70 -18.76 -0.69
CA GLU A 450 -24.23 -19.41 0.52
C GLU A 450 -22.71 -19.18 0.70
N ILE A 451 -22.22 -19.37 1.92
CA ILE A 451 -20.82 -19.13 2.25
C ILE A 451 -20.00 -20.38 1.91
N LYS A 452 -18.98 -20.20 1.08
CA LYS A 452 -17.89 -21.17 0.86
C LYS A 452 -16.58 -20.61 1.45
N ALA A 453 -15.88 -21.40 2.25
CA ALA A 453 -14.52 -21.12 2.71
C ALA A 453 -13.52 -21.78 1.75
N VAL A 454 -12.65 -21.00 1.13
CA VAL A 454 -11.52 -21.48 0.33
C VAL A 454 -10.26 -21.29 1.15
N ILE A 455 -9.52 -22.35 1.37
CA ILE A 455 -8.47 -22.45 2.38
C ILE A 455 -7.19 -23.00 1.76
N ASN A 456 -6.07 -22.40 2.09
CA ASN A 456 -4.75 -22.95 1.87
C ASN A 456 -4.17 -23.35 3.24
N LEU A 457 -3.65 -24.57 3.33
CA LEU A 457 -3.13 -25.12 4.59
C LEU A 457 -1.62 -24.99 4.69
N GLU A 458 -1.10 -25.04 5.92
CA GLU A 458 0.33 -25.17 6.17
C GLU A 458 0.86 -26.51 5.64
N GLU A 459 2.13 -26.53 5.26
CA GLU A 459 2.78 -27.72 4.71
C GLU A 459 2.71 -28.91 5.70
N GLY A 460 2.18 -30.02 5.24
CA GLY A 460 2.04 -31.25 6.03
C GLY A 460 0.79 -31.35 6.87
N ALA A 461 -0.13 -30.39 6.78
CA ALA A 461 -1.44 -30.46 7.44
C ALA A 461 -2.32 -31.57 6.84
N ASP A 462 -3.13 -32.22 7.69
CA ASP A 462 -4.13 -33.22 7.27
C ASP A 462 -5.48 -32.55 7.01
N GLU A 463 -5.95 -32.56 5.78
CA GLU A 463 -7.20 -31.87 5.38
C GLU A 463 -8.42 -32.38 6.14
N GLU A 464 -8.51 -33.70 6.41
CA GLU A 464 -9.68 -34.27 7.10
C GLU A 464 -9.71 -33.88 8.57
N GLU A 465 -8.55 -33.84 9.24
CA GLU A 465 -8.41 -33.42 10.62
C GLU A 465 -8.70 -31.92 10.75
N VAL A 466 -8.06 -31.10 9.91
CA VAL A 466 -8.26 -29.64 9.90
C VAL A 466 -9.72 -29.28 9.60
N LEU A 467 -10.36 -29.94 8.64
CA LEU A 467 -11.78 -29.69 8.33
C LEU A 467 -12.67 -29.89 9.57
N LYS A 468 -12.44 -30.96 10.33
CA LYS A 468 -13.20 -31.24 11.55
C LYS A 468 -13.01 -30.14 12.57
N GLU A 469 -11.77 -29.73 12.81
CA GLU A 469 -11.42 -28.67 13.75
C GLU A 469 -11.98 -27.30 13.33
N LEU A 470 -11.98 -26.99 12.04
CA LEU A 470 -12.59 -25.78 11.49
C LEU A 470 -14.12 -25.77 11.63
N LEU A 471 -14.77 -26.91 11.50
CA LEU A 471 -16.22 -27.03 11.74
C LEU A 471 -16.55 -26.77 13.22
N ASP A 472 -15.75 -27.32 14.15
CA ASP A 472 -15.91 -27.08 15.57
C ASP A 472 -15.64 -25.61 15.92
N LEU A 473 -14.57 -25.02 15.38
CA LEU A 473 -14.22 -23.59 15.55
C LEU A 473 -15.34 -22.68 15.03
N ALA A 474 -15.88 -22.97 13.84
CA ALA A 474 -16.99 -22.20 13.28
C ALA A 474 -18.28 -22.36 14.11
N GLU A 475 -18.52 -23.56 14.71
CA GLU A 475 -19.68 -23.79 15.60
C GLU A 475 -19.56 -22.96 16.88
N GLU A 476 -18.37 -22.85 17.46
CA GLU A 476 -18.11 -22.13 18.70
C GLU A 476 -18.10 -20.60 18.52
N SER A 477 -17.56 -20.13 17.39
CA SER A 477 -17.21 -18.71 17.22
C SER A 477 -18.15 -17.94 16.28
N LEU A 478 -18.93 -18.60 15.41
CA LEU A 478 -19.78 -17.95 14.43
C LEU A 478 -21.27 -18.22 14.68
N SER A 479 -22.10 -17.19 14.50
CA SER A 479 -23.54 -17.36 14.48
C SER A 479 -23.99 -18.23 13.30
N GLY A 480 -25.09 -18.96 13.43
CA GLY A 480 -25.50 -20.01 12.49
C GLY A 480 -25.55 -19.63 11.01
N PHE A 481 -25.98 -18.40 10.70
CA PHE A 481 -26.05 -17.90 9.32
C PHE A 481 -24.70 -17.46 8.75
N LYS A 482 -23.68 -17.27 9.59
CA LYS A 482 -22.31 -16.92 9.20
C LYS A 482 -21.39 -18.12 9.04
N LYS A 483 -21.86 -19.35 9.37
CA LYS A 483 -21.05 -20.56 9.23
C LYS A 483 -20.93 -20.95 7.76
N PRO A 484 -19.71 -21.21 7.25
CA PRO A 484 -19.56 -21.74 5.91
C PRO A 484 -20.35 -23.04 5.69
N LYS A 485 -20.98 -23.16 4.53
CA LYS A 485 -21.72 -24.37 4.13
C LYS A 485 -20.85 -25.37 3.39
N SER A 486 -19.74 -24.88 2.83
CA SER A 486 -18.75 -25.71 2.13
C SER A 486 -17.33 -25.17 2.37
N TYR A 487 -16.39 -26.11 2.40
CA TYR A 487 -14.98 -25.86 2.58
C TYR A 487 -14.24 -26.48 1.37
N GLU A 488 -13.24 -25.76 0.86
CA GLU A 488 -12.43 -26.23 -0.26
C GLU A 488 -10.96 -25.90 0.01
N PHE A 489 -10.11 -26.89 -0.07
CA PHE A 489 -8.68 -26.75 0.16
C PHE A 489 -7.94 -26.62 -1.16
N TRP A 490 -7.08 -25.59 -1.27
CA TRP A 490 -6.24 -25.37 -2.44
C TRP A 490 -4.78 -25.64 -2.09
N GLU A 491 -4.10 -26.40 -2.95
CA GLU A 491 -2.65 -26.61 -2.85
C GLU A 491 -1.86 -25.35 -3.25
N GLU A 492 -2.44 -24.53 -4.14
CA GLU A 492 -1.86 -23.28 -4.61
C GLU A 492 -2.21 -22.10 -3.72
N ASP A 493 -1.33 -21.11 -3.61
CA ASP A 493 -1.56 -19.86 -2.91
C ASP A 493 -2.84 -19.17 -3.41
N LEU A 494 -3.60 -18.56 -2.49
CA LEU A 494 -4.76 -17.76 -2.88
C LEU A 494 -4.33 -16.54 -3.71
N PRO A 495 -5.07 -16.18 -4.78
CA PRO A 495 -4.77 -15.02 -5.59
C PRO A 495 -4.65 -13.75 -4.73
N ARG A 496 -3.54 -13.05 -4.83
CA ARG A 496 -3.29 -11.85 -4.02
C ARG A 496 -2.66 -10.72 -4.82
N LEU A 497 -2.84 -9.52 -4.33
CA LEU A 497 -2.05 -8.37 -4.74
C LEU A 497 -0.63 -8.50 -4.17
N PRO A 498 0.36 -7.86 -4.78
CA PRO A 498 1.73 -7.81 -4.25
C PRO A 498 1.84 -7.19 -2.86
N THR A 499 0.84 -6.44 -2.43
CA THR A 499 0.67 -5.96 -1.05
C THR A 499 0.34 -7.06 -0.05
N GLY A 500 0.11 -8.29 -0.50
CA GLY A 500 -0.33 -9.41 0.33
C GLY A 500 -1.86 -9.51 0.48
N LYS A 501 -2.64 -8.54 -0.05
CA LYS A 501 -4.11 -8.57 0.04
C LYS A 501 -4.68 -9.61 -0.91
N ILE A 502 -5.51 -10.53 -0.38
CA ILE A 502 -6.22 -11.55 -1.18
C ILE A 502 -7.21 -10.87 -2.13
N GLN A 503 -7.21 -11.30 -3.39
CA GLN A 503 -8.14 -10.87 -4.43
C GLN A 503 -9.39 -11.76 -4.44
N ARG A 504 -10.30 -11.52 -3.49
CA ARG A 504 -11.54 -12.29 -3.30
C ARG A 504 -12.34 -12.47 -4.59
N ASN A 505 -12.39 -11.44 -5.42
CA ASN A 505 -13.07 -11.49 -6.71
C ASN A 505 -12.48 -12.52 -7.68
N LEU A 506 -11.18 -12.79 -7.63
CA LEU A 506 -10.56 -13.84 -8.46
C LEU A 506 -10.84 -15.23 -7.90
N VAL A 507 -10.88 -15.37 -6.57
CA VAL A 507 -11.33 -16.62 -5.94
C VAL A 507 -12.79 -16.89 -6.32
N LYS A 508 -13.68 -15.89 -6.16
CA LYS A 508 -15.11 -16.01 -6.49
C LYS A 508 -15.36 -16.42 -7.95
N LYS A 509 -14.59 -15.89 -8.90
CA LYS A 509 -14.71 -16.21 -10.34
C LYS A 509 -14.56 -17.69 -10.70
N ARG A 510 -13.95 -18.51 -9.84
CA ARG A 510 -13.82 -19.95 -10.09
C ARG A 510 -15.12 -20.74 -9.80
N PHE A 511 -16.09 -20.10 -9.15
CA PHE A 511 -17.33 -20.73 -8.69
C PHE A 511 -18.60 -20.10 -9.29
N TRP A 512 -18.43 -19.12 -10.17
CA TRP A 512 -19.53 -18.39 -10.81
C TRP A 512 -19.59 -18.60 -12.31
#